data_12481a31e7b32ccd34d00256d0ec898a
#
_entry.id   12481a31e7b32ccd34d00256d0ec898a
#
_cell.length_a   1.000
_cell.length_b   1.000
_cell.length_c   1.000
_cell.angle_alpha   90.00
_cell.angle_beta   90.00
_cell.angle_gamma   90.00
#
_symmetry.space_group_name_H-M   'P 1'
#
loop_
_entity.id
_entity.type
_entity.pdbx_description
1 polymer ?
#
loop_
_entity_poly.entity_id
_entity_poly.type
_entity_poly.pdbx_seq_one_letter_code
_entity_poly.pdbx_strand_id
1 'polypeptide(L)' 'VNLGAGTKLSNVRNDRREILLTIGDGSRVDTGLRKMGALVGDGSELGCNVVTNPGAILAPATMVNPNETVTGWLGPTTS' A
#
# COMPACT_ATOMS: atom_id res chain seq x y z
N VAL A 1 -12.36 -5.87 -2.08
CA VAL A 1 -10.93 -5.83 -2.46
C VAL A 1 -10.60 -7.08 -3.25
N ASN A 2 -9.94 -6.91 -4.36
CA ASN A 2 -9.43 -8.02 -5.16
C ASN A 2 -7.92 -7.91 -5.29
N LEU A 3 -7.22 -8.97 -4.93
CA LEU A 3 -5.76 -9.05 -5.07
C LEU A 3 -5.45 -10.04 -6.19
N GLY A 4 -4.81 -9.56 -7.24
CA GLY A 4 -4.40 -10.42 -8.34
C GLY A 4 -3.34 -11.45 -7.90
N ALA A 5 -3.14 -12.48 -8.71
CA ALA A 5 -2.19 -13.53 -8.40
C ALA A 5 -0.77 -12.96 -8.27
N GLY A 6 -0.03 -13.44 -7.27
CA GLY A 6 1.34 -12.99 -7.03
C GLY A 6 1.45 -11.63 -6.34
N THR A 7 0.34 -11.02 -5.92
CA THR A 7 0.39 -9.80 -5.13
C THR A 7 1.16 -10.02 -3.83
N LYS A 8 2.06 -9.10 -3.51
CA LYS A 8 2.89 -9.19 -2.30
C LYS A 8 2.71 -7.93 -1.46
N LEU A 9 2.37 -8.12 -0.21
CA LEU A 9 2.22 -7.03 0.76
C LEU A 9 3.43 -7.07 1.69
N SER A 10 4.46 -6.31 1.34
CA SER A 10 5.67 -6.26 2.16
C SER A 10 5.37 -5.62 3.50
N ASN A 11 5.93 -6.15 4.57
CA ASN A 11 5.61 -5.72 5.93
C ASN A 11 6.82 -5.31 6.78
N VAL A 12 8.03 -5.42 6.25
CA VAL A 12 9.26 -5.03 6.95
C VAL A 12 10.11 -4.17 6.03
N ARG A 13 10.53 -3.00 6.53
CA ARG A 13 11.45 -2.15 5.78
C ARG A 13 12.84 -2.80 5.67
N ASN A 14 13.54 -2.52 4.59
CA ASN A 14 14.90 -3.03 4.41
C ASN A 14 15.85 -2.54 5.50
N ASP A 15 15.66 -1.33 6.00
CA ASP A 15 16.47 -0.75 7.08
C ASP A 15 16.03 -1.19 8.48
N ARG A 16 14.97 -2.00 8.58
CA ARG A 16 14.42 -2.52 9.84
C ARG A 16 13.92 -1.45 10.80
N ARG A 17 13.68 -0.24 10.32
CA ARG A 17 13.11 0.84 11.13
C ARG A 17 11.60 0.71 11.26
N GLU A 18 11.03 1.46 12.20
CA GLU A 18 9.59 1.55 12.36
C GLU A 18 8.95 2.15 11.09
N ILE A 19 7.74 1.68 10.84
CA ILE A 19 7.02 2.04 9.61
C ILE A 19 6.26 3.31 9.82
N LEU A 20 6.40 4.27 8.88
CA LEU A 20 5.65 5.51 8.86
C LEU A 20 4.53 5.40 7.83
N LEU A 21 3.35 5.88 8.20
CA LEU A 21 2.24 6.01 7.28
C LEU A 21 2.23 7.42 6.71
N THR A 22 2.11 7.53 5.38
CA THR A 22 1.88 8.81 4.71
C THR A 22 0.39 8.96 4.48
N ILE A 23 -0.21 9.99 5.06
CA ILE A 23 -1.63 10.28 4.91
C ILE A 23 -1.85 11.13 3.65
N GLY A 24 -3.09 11.17 3.16
CA GLY A 24 -3.42 11.81 1.89
C GLY A 24 -3.05 13.28 1.78
N ASP A 25 -2.88 14.00 2.88
CA ASP A 25 -2.43 15.39 2.90
C ASP A 25 -0.90 15.54 2.93
N GLY A 26 -0.17 14.43 2.89
CA GLY A 26 1.29 14.42 2.95
C GLY A 26 1.87 14.31 4.35
N SER A 27 1.06 14.38 5.39
CA SER A 27 1.54 14.20 6.76
C SER A 27 1.90 12.74 7.01
N ARG A 28 2.79 12.51 7.97
CA ARG A 28 3.25 11.17 8.32
C ARG A 28 2.88 10.84 9.75
N VAL A 29 2.48 9.58 9.94
CA VAL A 29 2.14 9.02 11.25
C VAL A 29 3.09 7.88 11.54
N ASP A 30 3.79 7.96 12.68
CA ASP A 30 4.64 6.87 13.14
C ASP A 30 3.76 5.77 13.72
N THR A 31 3.85 4.58 13.17
CA THR A 31 3.06 3.45 13.65
C THR A 31 3.60 2.87 14.94
N GLY A 32 4.85 3.13 15.28
CA GLY A 32 5.52 2.45 16.38
C GLY A 32 5.79 0.97 16.11
N LEU A 33 5.55 0.51 14.88
CA LEU A 33 5.66 -0.89 14.50
C LEU A 33 6.79 -1.09 13.50
N ARG A 34 7.54 -2.16 13.68
CA ARG A 34 8.56 -2.58 12.71
C ARG A 34 7.99 -3.48 11.62
N LYS A 35 6.80 -3.99 11.83
CA LYS A 35 6.09 -4.83 10.86
C LYS A 35 4.70 -4.27 10.64
N MET A 36 4.40 -3.90 9.43
CA MET A 36 3.08 -3.46 9.01
C MET A 36 2.96 -3.59 7.50
N GLY A 37 1.93 -4.26 7.03
CA GLY A 37 1.66 -4.41 5.60
C GLY A 37 1.02 -3.17 5.00
N ALA A 38 -0.16 -3.33 4.42
CA ALA A 38 -0.87 -2.26 3.73
C ALA A 38 -2.28 -2.12 4.27
N LEU A 39 -2.81 -0.90 4.16
CA LEU A 39 -4.24 -0.61 4.37
C LEU A 39 -4.85 -0.45 2.98
N VAL A 40 -5.83 -1.29 2.66
CA VAL A 40 -6.45 -1.29 1.33
C VAL A 40 -7.92 -0.96 1.49
N GLY A 41 -8.35 0.15 0.92
CA GLY A 41 -9.73 0.60 0.99
C GLY A 41 -10.68 -0.28 0.19
N ASP A 42 -11.96 -0.22 0.55
CA ASP A 42 -13.00 -1.03 -0.08
C ASP A 42 -13.07 -0.80 -1.59
N GLY A 43 -13.37 -1.86 -2.33
CA GLY A 43 -13.55 -1.79 -3.78
C GLY A 43 -12.26 -1.62 -4.56
N SER A 44 -11.10 -1.65 -3.91
CA SER A 44 -9.82 -1.57 -4.60
C SER A 44 -9.48 -2.86 -5.33
N GLU A 45 -8.80 -2.74 -6.46
CA GLU A 45 -8.35 -3.87 -7.25
C GLU A 45 -6.87 -3.75 -7.57
N LEU A 46 -6.10 -4.76 -7.20
CA LEU A 46 -4.68 -4.83 -7.46
C LEU A 46 -4.42 -5.90 -8.52
N GLY A 47 -3.74 -5.52 -9.59
CA GLY A 47 -3.39 -6.44 -10.65
C GLY A 47 -2.35 -7.47 -10.20
N CYS A 48 -2.07 -8.45 -11.06
CA CYS A 48 -1.11 -9.51 -10.74
C CYS A 48 0.28 -8.95 -10.46
N ASN A 49 0.97 -9.56 -9.50
CA ASN A 49 2.35 -9.19 -9.15
C ASN A 49 2.53 -7.76 -8.65
N VAL A 50 1.48 -7.11 -8.17
CA VAL A 50 1.61 -5.83 -7.49
C VAL A 50 2.34 -6.04 -6.18
N VAL A 51 3.25 -5.14 -5.86
CA VAL A 51 3.96 -5.13 -4.58
C VAL A 51 3.62 -3.85 -3.84
N THR A 52 3.19 -3.97 -2.59
CA THR A 52 3.05 -2.79 -1.73
C THR A 52 4.22 -2.74 -0.77
N ASN A 53 4.82 -1.57 -0.63
CA ASN A 53 5.86 -1.35 0.36
C ASN A 53 5.23 -1.19 1.76
N PRO A 54 5.99 -1.47 2.84
CA PRO A 54 5.44 -1.41 4.18
C PRO A 54 4.79 -0.08 4.49
N GLY A 55 3.57 -0.12 5.03
CA GLY A 55 2.81 1.06 5.37
C GLY A 55 2.07 1.71 4.21
N ALA A 56 1.98 1.05 3.05
CA ALA A 56 1.20 1.59 1.94
C ALA A 56 -0.28 1.72 2.32
N ILE A 57 -0.90 2.80 1.87
CA ILE A 57 -2.33 3.05 2.08
C ILE A 57 -2.96 3.28 0.72
N LEU A 58 -3.98 2.48 0.40
CA LEU A 58 -4.76 2.65 -0.82
C LEU A 58 -6.16 3.14 -0.43
N ALA A 59 -6.56 4.28 -0.97
CA ALA A 59 -7.91 4.80 -0.77
C ALA A 59 -8.96 3.84 -1.35
N PRO A 60 -10.23 3.92 -0.93
CA PRO A 60 -11.27 3.09 -1.54
C PRO A 60 -11.33 3.27 -3.06
N ALA A 61 -11.68 2.20 -3.77
CA ALA A 61 -11.83 2.17 -5.22
C ALA A 61 -10.54 2.51 -5.99
N THR A 62 -9.38 2.23 -5.43
CA THR A 62 -8.11 2.38 -6.11
C THR A 62 -7.83 1.17 -6.99
N MET A 63 -7.40 1.42 -8.23
CA MET A 63 -7.00 0.36 -9.15
C MET A 63 -5.49 0.46 -9.41
N VAL A 64 -4.80 -0.67 -9.29
CA VAL A 64 -3.35 -0.74 -9.53
C VAL A 64 -3.10 -1.71 -10.66
N ASN A 65 -2.39 -1.26 -11.67
CA ASN A 65 -2.06 -2.10 -12.82
C ASN A 65 -1.08 -3.22 -12.44
N PRO A 66 -1.09 -4.33 -13.18
CA PRO A 66 -0.17 -5.44 -12.91
C PRO A 66 1.29 -4.99 -12.88
N ASN A 67 2.07 -5.64 -12.05
CA ASN A 67 3.53 -5.45 -11.91
C ASN A 67 3.94 -4.08 -11.38
N GLU A 68 3.04 -3.30 -10.81
CA GLU A 68 3.38 -2.01 -10.21
C GLU A 68 3.77 -2.16 -8.75
N THR A 69 4.56 -1.20 -8.27
CA THR A 69 4.94 -1.07 -6.86
C THR A 69 4.26 0.14 -6.26
N VAL A 70 3.59 -0.05 -5.12
CA VAL A 70 2.88 1.02 -4.43
C VAL A 70 3.67 1.42 -3.18
N THR A 71 3.92 2.71 -3.04
CA THR A 71 4.61 3.27 -1.87
C THR A 71 3.81 4.43 -1.32
N GLY A 72 3.59 4.42 0.00
CA GLY A 72 2.87 5.51 0.68
C GLY A 72 1.39 5.53 0.34
N TRP A 73 0.86 6.72 0.17
CA TRP A 73 -0.56 6.93 -0.12
C TRP A 73 -0.84 6.87 -1.62
N LEU A 74 -1.86 6.11 -1.99
CA LEU A 74 -2.36 6.09 -3.36
C LEU A 74 -3.87 6.36 -3.33
N GLY A 75 -4.30 7.38 -4.04
CA GLY A 75 -5.70 7.77 -4.10
C GLY A 75 -6.50 6.95 -5.12
N PRO A 76 -7.83 7.17 -5.19
CA PRO A 76 -8.66 6.46 -6.16
C PRO A 76 -8.18 6.72 -7.58
N THR A 77 -8.21 5.66 -8.39
CA THR A 77 -7.88 5.80 -9.81
C THR A 77 -9.07 6.44 -10.52
N THR A 78 -8.81 7.57 -11.17
CA THR A 78 -9.79 8.16 -12.08
C THR A 78 -9.39 7.77 -13.49
N SER A 79 -10.25 7.03 -14.14
CA SER A 79 -10.03 6.65 -15.53
C SER A 79 -10.44 7.75 -16.48
#